data_5dacf74f745982afd4077356d4c87bcc
#
_entry.id   5dacf74f745982afd4077356d4c87bcc
#
_cell.length_a   1.000
_cell.length_b   1.000
_cell.length_c   1.000
_cell.angle_alpha   90.00
_cell.angle_beta   90.00
_cell.angle_gamma   90.00
#
_symmetry.space_group_name_H-M   'P 1'
#
loop_
_entity.id
_entity.type
_entity.pdbx_description
1 polymer ?
#
loop_
_entity_poly.entity_id
_entity_poly.type
_entity_poly.pdbx_seq_one_letter_code
_entity_poly.pdbx_strand_id
1 'polypeptide(L)'
;MLPAFLRNDRQGAVSILFAGAALPMVGLLGLAIDYTFVSEARTAMKLAADTAAMSSVRVASNQFIADSTDSAWQTEGNQNANQWFAAQMNSVRDTTNINYSADVERNGVSFTSTVSYTGTVPTYFSAVLGFNDFYVNGAATATILLNAYVNIALLLDNSSSMLIGSTTADINTMQTITPCSKAAATSAQGMSAWTGPTPAACTTSTGGTSPASYAPCGFACHWSATAPDYYWLARNNPMGMTPAGTLPQPPNTPAITLRFDVVQTASADVINQMASSEVIADQFGLSVFEFNSSLTKVYPVPPSTQEAGYDLNSDANSGLNAVQAITTPVVANNGDTDFPDSMVTLATLLTPGGDGSTSASPRKNLFIVTDGIQDYGSRQVGNTEGPMNNAAAIAACNTIKSMGITIYVLYTPYTALPYNPYYVSNINQYVVTPPSPNKISTALQACASAATDFYEADVPSQISAGLTALLKAAVKSPARITS
;
A
#
# COMPACT_ATOMS: atom_id res chain seq x y z
N MET A 1 -12.34 -92.96 -43.37
CA MET A 1 -13.41 -92.58 -42.40
C MET A 1 -12.82 -91.63 -41.40
N LEU A 2 -13.03 -90.33 -41.59
CA LEU A 2 -12.74 -89.34 -40.55
C LEU A 2 -13.83 -89.52 -39.49
N PRO A 3 -13.47 -89.51 -38.21
CA PRO A 3 -14.45 -89.72 -37.15
C PRO A 3 -15.44 -88.55 -37.12
N ALA A 4 -16.72 -88.86 -37.02
CA ALA A 4 -17.88 -87.98 -36.92
C ALA A 4 -17.79 -86.91 -35.75
N PHE A 5 -16.75 -87.05 -34.97
CA PHE A 5 -16.41 -86.26 -33.80
C PHE A 5 -16.08 -84.78 -34.11
N LEU A 6 -15.63 -84.48 -35.34
CA LEU A 6 -15.19 -83.15 -35.69
C LEU A 6 -16.25 -82.25 -36.42
N ARG A 7 -17.49 -82.81 -36.58
CA ARG A 7 -18.48 -82.17 -37.48
C ARG A 7 -19.54 -81.27 -36.82
N ASN A 8 -19.56 -81.19 -35.48
CA ASN A 8 -20.62 -80.42 -34.81
C ASN A 8 -20.22 -79.65 -33.56
N ASP A 9 -18.94 -79.42 -33.40
CA ASP A 9 -18.47 -78.72 -32.20
C ASP A 9 -18.46 -77.20 -32.46
N ARG A 10 -19.65 -76.56 -32.42
CA ARG A 10 -19.79 -75.08 -32.41
C ARG A 10 -19.23 -74.47 -31.15
N GLN A 11 -19.00 -75.25 -30.09
CA GLN A 11 -18.42 -74.75 -28.82
C GLN A 11 -16.92 -74.48 -28.96
N GLY A 12 -16.21 -75.25 -29.78
CA GLY A 12 -14.80 -75.02 -30.09
C GLY A 12 -14.56 -73.70 -30.88
N ALA A 13 -15.50 -73.38 -31.77
CA ALA A 13 -15.39 -72.10 -32.56
C ALA A 13 -15.53 -70.84 -31.70
N VAL A 14 -16.42 -70.88 -30.70
CA VAL A 14 -16.59 -69.75 -29.74
C VAL A 14 -15.35 -69.60 -28.88
N SER A 15 -14.72 -70.67 -28.43
CA SER A 15 -13.49 -70.65 -27.63
C SER A 15 -12.31 -70.04 -28.40
N ILE A 16 -12.19 -70.38 -29.71
CA ILE A 16 -11.13 -69.82 -30.59
C ILE A 16 -11.39 -68.31 -30.85
N LEU A 17 -12.63 -67.91 -31.11
CA LEU A 17 -13.01 -66.52 -31.27
C LEU A 17 -12.78 -65.72 -29.98
N PHE A 18 -13.13 -66.28 -28.83
CA PHE A 18 -12.88 -65.68 -27.54
C PHE A 18 -11.37 -65.55 -27.25
N ALA A 19 -10.60 -66.61 -27.47
CA ALA A 19 -9.14 -66.54 -27.33
C ALA A 19 -8.50 -65.51 -28.27
N GLY A 20 -8.98 -65.38 -29.52
CA GLY A 20 -8.54 -64.40 -30.47
C GLY A 20 -8.93 -62.97 -30.10
N ALA A 21 -10.08 -62.78 -29.46
CA ALA A 21 -10.53 -61.46 -28.98
C ALA A 21 -9.93 -61.08 -27.61
N ALA A 22 -9.62 -62.05 -26.77
CA ALA A 22 -9.06 -61.82 -25.44
C ALA A 22 -7.64 -61.18 -25.50
N LEU A 23 -6.82 -61.59 -26.43
CA LEU A 23 -5.46 -61.04 -26.61
C LEU A 23 -5.47 -59.54 -26.88
N PRO A 24 -6.19 -59.00 -27.87
CA PRO A 24 -6.26 -57.56 -28.08
C PRO A 24 -6.97 -56.83 -26.90
N MET A 25 -7.98 -57.42 -26.26
CA MET A 25 -8.63 -56.80 -25.10
C MET A 25 -7.66 -56.65 -23.92
N VAL A 26 -6.89 -57.71 -23.60
CA VAL A 26 -5.87 -57.63 -22.54
C VAL A 26 -4.77 -56.62 -22.90
N GLY A 27 -4.39 -56.56 -24.18
CA GLY A 27 -3.44 -55.58 -24.68
C GLY A 27 -3.93 -54.15 -24.50
N LEU A 28 -5.20 -53.84 -24.83
CA LEU A 28 -5.80 -52.52 -24.65
C LEU A 28 -5.94 -52.14 -23.16
N LEU A 29 -6.32 -53.07 -22.31
CA LEU A 29 -6.37 -52.84 -20.85
C LEU A 29 -4.98 -52.58 -20.29
N GLY A 30 -3.97 -53.32 -20.73
CA GLY A 30 -2.59 -53.08 -20.33
C GLY A 30 -2.05 -51.72 -20.78
N LEU A 31 -2.37 -51.31 -22.00
CA LEU A 31 -2.03 -49.97 -22.52
C LEU A 31 -2.68 -48.86 -21.68
N ALA A 32 -3.93 -49.07 -21.24
CA ALA A 32 -4.62 -48.10 -20.39
C ALA A 32 -3.95 -47.95 -19.00
N ILE A 33 -3.48 -49.10 -18.43
CA ILE A 33 -2.75 -49.10 -17.16
C ILE A 33 -1.40 -48.36 -17.29
N ASP A 34 -0.60 -48.73 -18.33
CA ASP A 34 0.67 -48.06 -18.56
C ASP A 34 0.50 -46.57 -18.81
N TYR A 35 -0.55 -46.19 -19.56
CA TYR A 35 -0.88 -44.76 -19.76
C TYR A 35 -1.18 -44.05 -18.44
N THR A 36 -1.80 -44.71 -17.48
CA THR A 36 -2.05 -44.13 -16.15
C THR A 36 -0.75 -43.83 -15.42
N PHE A 37 0.20 -44.77 -15.43
CA PHE A 37 1.53 -44.53 -14.82
C PHE A 37 2.30 -43.42 -15.49
N VAL A 38 2.26 -43.32 -16.82
CA VAL A 38 2.88 -42.22 -17.57
C VAL A 38 2.24 -40.87 -17.22
N SER A 39 0.91 -40.82 -17.13
CA SER A 39 0.16 -39.64 -16.76
C SER A 39 0.47 -39.18 -15.33
N GLU A 40 0.58 -40.09 -14.40
CA GLU A 40 0.95 -39.83 -13.02
C GLU A 40 2.39 -39.30 -12.91
N ALA A 41 3.35 -39.97 -13.57
CA ALA A 41 4.74 -39.49 -13.61
C ALA A 41 4.87 -38.09 -14.25
N ARG A 42 4.14 -37.86 -15.37
CA ARG A 42 4.11 -36.53 -16.01
C ARG A 42 3.58 -35.44 -15.08
N THR A 43 2.50 -35.75 -14.35
CA THR A 43 1.91 -34.80 -13.38
C THR A 43 2.87 -34.53 -12.23
N ALA A 44 3.53 -35.54 -11.70
CA ALA A 44 4.49 -35.43 -10.62
C ALA A 44 5.72 -34.62 -11.05
N MET A 45 6.28 -34.88 -12.24
CA MET A 45 7.42 -34.12 -12.77
C MET A 45 7.06 -32.65 -13.02
N LYS A 46 5.86 -32.40 -13.56
CA LYS A 46 5.39 -31.03 -13.76
C LYS A 46 5.26 -30.29 -12.44
N LEU A 47 4.63 -30.90 -11.43
CA LEU A 47 4.48 -30.28 -10.10
C LEU A 47 5.84 -30.02 -9.44
N ALA A 48 6.79 -30.95 -9.59
CA ALA A 48 8.16 -30.79 -9.11
C ALA A 48 8.84 -29.60 -9.78
N ALA A 49 8.69 -29.45 -11.10
CA ALA A 49 9.26 -28.35 -11.86
C ALA A 49 8.60 -26.99 -11.50
N ASP A 50 7.27 -26.95 -11.36
CA ASP A 50 6.53 -25.75 -10.96
C ASP A 50 7.01 -25.26 -9.57
N THR A 51 7.13 -26.19 -8.61
CA THR A 51 7.58 -25.88 -7.25
C THR A 51 9.05 -25.44 -7.23
N ALA A 52 9.91 -26.13 -7.99
CA ALA A 52 11.32 -25.82 -8.11
C ALA A 52 11.53 -24.42 -8.73
N ALA A 53 10.81 -24.09 -9.80
CA ALA A 53 10.86 -22.79 -10.45
C ALA A 53 10.41 -21.67 -9.50
N MET A 54 9.33 -21.84 -8.74
CA MET A 54 8.88 -20.86 -7.76
C MET A 54 9.87 -20.67 -6.60
N SER A 55 10.46 -21.76 -6.12
CA SER A 55 11.44 -21.68 -5.04
C SER A 55 12.72 -20.96 -5.49
N SER A 56 13.20 -21.30 -6.68
CA SER A 56 14.45 -20.74 -7.22
C SER A 56 14.39 -19.25 -7.50
N VAL A 57 13.29 -18.73 -8.10
CA VAL A 57 13.17 -17.27 -8.31
C VAL A 57 13.13 -16.50 -6.99
N ARG A 58 12.54 -17.09 -5.94
CA ARG A 58 12.52 -16.48 -4.61
C ARG A 58 13.89 -16.45 -3.97
N VAL A 59 14.67 -17.54 -4.07
CA VAL A 59 16.03 -17.58 -3.54
C VAL A 59 16.91 -16.61 -4.29
N ALA A 60 16.89 -16.62 -5.63
CA ALA A 60 17.67 -15.71 -6.45
C ALA A 60 17.33 -14.23 -6.17
N SER A 61 16.05 -13.90 -6.07
CA SER A 61 15.61 -12.54 -5.78
C SER A 61 16.04 -12.08 -4.39
N ASN A 62 15.94 -12.92 -3.37
CA ASN A 62 16.36 -12.59 -2.01
C ASN A 62 17.87 -12.40 -1.91
N GLN A 63 18.66 -13.25 -2.59
CA GLN A 63 20.10 -13.12 -2.62
C GLN A 63 20.54 -11.81 -3.29
N PHE A 64 19.90 -11.46 -4.40
CA PHE A 64 20.15 -10.18 -5.07
C PHE A 64 19.78 -8.97 -4.19
N ILE A 65 18.69 -9.04 -3.41
CA ILE A 65 18.33 -7.98 -2.43
C ILE A 65 19.39 -7.86 -1.34
N ALA A 66 19.96 -8.99 -0.89
CA ALA A 66 20.99 -9.00 0.14
C ALA A 66 22.33 -8.41 -0.37
N ASP A 67 22.69 -8.69 -1.63
CA ASP A 67 23.87 -8.11 -2.30
C ASP A 67 23.62 -7.99 -3.81
N SER A 68 23.30 -6.80 -4.25
CA SER A 68 23.02 -6.50 -5.66
C SER A 68 24.28 -6.49 -6.56
N THR A 69 25.47 -6.50 -5.96
CA THR A 69 26.76 -6.51 -6.65
C THR A 69 27.27 -7.93 -6.91
N ASP A 70 26.77 -8.91 -6.19
CA ASP A 70 27.14 -10.32 -6.32
C ASP A 70 26.32 -11.00 -7.43
N SER A 71 26.99 -11.81 -8.24
CA SER A 71 26.37 -12.67 -9.26
C SER A 71 25.95 -14.05 -8.72
N ALA A 72 26.18 -14.33 -7.44
CA ALA A 72 25.87 -15.63 -6.80
C ALA A 72 24.37 -15.96 -6.85
N TRP A 73 23.48 -14.96 -6.96
CA TRP A 73 22.03 -15.14 -7.02
C TRP A 73 21.59 -16.15 -8.08
N GLN A 74 22.22 -16.15 -9.26
CA GLN A 74 21.90 -17.10 -10.33
C GLN A 74 22.30 -18.51 -9.95
N THR A 75 23.53 -18.68 -9.44
CA THR A 75 24.05 -19.98 -9.02
C THR A 75 23.21 -20.56 -7.89
N GLU A 76 22.89 -19.77 -6.86
CA GLU A 76 22.08 -20.22 -5.74
C GLU A 76 20.65 -20.55 -6.13
N GLY A 77 20.04 -19.73 -7.01
CA GLY A 77 18.73 -20.01 -7.58
C GLY A 77 18.69 -21.34 -8.33
N ASN A 78 19.67 -21.56 -9.23
CA ASN A 78 19.78 -22.80 -9.99
C ASN A 78 20.02 -24.03 -9.10
N GLN A 79 20.90 -23.90 -8.11
CA GLN A 79 21.13 -24.98 -7.14
C GLN A 79 19.85 -25.30 -6.33
N ASN A 80 19.14 -24.30 -5.87
CA ASN A 80 17.89 -24.47 -5.14
C ASN A 80 16.85 -25.18 -5.98
N ALA A 81 16.65 -24.78 -7.25
CA ALA A 81 15.73 -25.47 -8.15
C ALA A 81 16.06 -26.95 -8.31
N ASN A 82 17.35 -27.25 -8.56
CA ASN A 82 17.83 -28.62 -8.74
C ASN A 82 17.59 -29.46 -7.47
N GLN A 83 17.84 -28.92 -6.29
CA GLN A 83 17.60 -29.60 -5.01
C GLN A 83 16.11 -29.88 -4.79
N TRP A 84 15.24 -28.91 -5.06
CA TRP A 84 13.80 -29.08 -4.90
C TRP A 84 13.23 -30.10 -5.87
N PHE A 85 13.63 -30.04 -7.15
CA PHE A 85 13.19 -31.00 -8.15
C PHE A 85 13.63 -32.44 -7.76
N ALA A 86 14.91 -32.61 -7.43
CA ALA A 86 15.45 -33.91 -7.02
C ALA A 86 14.73 -34.47 -5.78
N ALA A 87 14.49 -33.61 -4.76
CA ALA A 87 13.82 -34.05 -3.55
C ALA A 87 12.39 -34.56 -3.81
N GLN A 88 11.65 -33.94 -4.72
CA GLN A 88 10.30 -34.38 -5.06
C GLN A 88 10.31 -35.66 -5.93
N MET A 89 11.28 -35.77 -6.83
CA MET A 89 11.41 -36.96 -7.68
C MET A 89 11.76 -38.22 -6.91
N ASN A 90 12.39 -38.12 -5.74
CA ASN A 90 12.67 -39.28 -4.87
C ASN A 90 11.41 -40.05 -4.41
N SER A 91 10.24 -39.42 -4.48
CA SER A 91 8.96 -40.02 -4.11
C SER A 91 8.18 -40.58 -5.32
N VAL A 92 8.63 -40.31 -6.54
CA VAL A 92 7.97 -40.75 -7.77
C VAL A 92 8.49 -42.14 -8.16
N ARG A 93 7.58 -43.12 -8.17
CA ARG A 93 7.89 -44.48 -8.54
C ARG A 93 8.08 -44.63 -10.05
N ASP A 94 8.90 -45.60 -10.41
CA ASP A 94 9.02 -46.13 -11.77
C ASP A 94 9.42 -45.10 -12.86
N THR A 95 10.16 -44.07 -12.47
CA THR A 95 10.71 -43.13 -13.43
C THR A 95 12.22 -43.27 -13.48
N THR A 96 12.78 -43.44 -14.67
CA THR A 96 14.22 -43.66 -14.90
C THR A 96 14.80 -42.59 -15.85
N ASN A 97 16.11 -42.51 -15.95
CA ASN A 97 16.82 -41.54 -16.82
C ASN A 97 16.31 -40.11 -16.64
N ILE A 98 16.08 -39.71 -15.38
CA ILE A 98 15.62 -38.36 -15.07
C ILE A 98 16.78 -37.40 -15.26
N ASN A 99 16.61 -36.44 -16.17
CA ASN A 99 17.50 -35.29 -16.35
C ASN A 99 16.68 -34.03 -16.13
N TYR A 100 17.28 -33.06 -15.47
CA TYR A 100 16.66 -31.76 -15.23
C TYR A 100 17.75 -30.67 -15.19
N SER A 101 17.34 -29.47 -15.55
CA SER A 101 18.19 -28.28 -15.48
C SER A 101 17.34 -27.08 -15.12
N ALA A 102 17.91 -26.19 -14.34
CA ALA A 102 17.30 -24.93 -14.02
C ALA A 102 18.16 -23.78 -14.58
N ASP A 103 17.51 -22.78 -15.08
CA ASP A 103 18.14 -21.54 -15.52
C ASP A 103 17.35 -20.36 -14.95
N VAL A 104 18.03 -19.55 -14.13
CA VAL A 104 17.48 -18.33 -13.57
C VAL A 104 18.11 -17.15 -14.27
N GLU A 105 17.28 -16.36 -14.91
CA GLU A 105 17.66 -15.15 -15.62
C GLU A 105 17.11 -13.91 -14.92
N ARG A 106 17.83 -12.81 -15.03
CA ARG A 106 17.41 -11.50 -14.58
C ARG A 106 17.31 -10.53 -15.73
N ASN A 107 16.18 -9.85 -15.84
CA ASN A 107 15.99 -8.74 -16.78
C ASN A 107 15.40 -7.54 -16.02
N GLY A 108 16.27 -6.54 -15.74
CA GLY A 108 15.90 -5.41 -14.89
C GLY A 108 15.48 -5.85 -13.49
N VAL A 109 14.23 -5.62 -13.14
CA VAL A 109 13.61 -6.03 -11.85
C VAL A 109 12.93 -7.39 -11.92
N SER A 110 12.93 -8.06 -13.06
CA SER A 110 12.29 -9.35 -13.26
C SER A 110 13.30 -10.48 -13.13
N PHE A 111 13.02 -11.45 -12.26
CA PHE A 111 13.71 -12.73 -12.19
C PHE A 111 12.80 -13.80 -12.77
N THR A 112 13.31 -14.58 -13.69
CA THR A 112 12.59 -15.68 -14.31
C THR A 112 13.41 -16.95 -14.15
N SER A 113 12.79 -18.01 -13.64
CA SER A 113 13.40 -19.34 -13.56
C SER A 113 12.66 -20.27 -14.48
N THR A 114 13.41 -20.96 -15.34
CA THR A 114 12.91 -22.03 -16.19
C THR A 114 13.53 -23.35 -15.76
N VAL A 115 12.70 -24.29 -15.32
CA VAL A 115 13.10 -25.64 -14.94
C VAL A 115 12.64 -26.61 -16.02
N SER A 116 13.58 -27.16 -16.76
CA SER A 116 13.33 -28.16 -17.81
C SER A 116 13.63 -29.56 -17.29
N TYR A 117 12.84 -30.52 -17.71
CA TYR A 117 13.02 -31.91 -17.30
C TYR A 117 12.72 -32.91 -18.43
N THR A 118 13.36 -34.06 -18.32
CA THR A 118 13.10 -35.25 -19.14
C THR A 118 13.18 -36.51 -18.29
N GLY A 119 12.50 -37.55 -18.71
CA GLY A 119 12.55 -38.85 -18.02
C GLY A 119 11.92 -39.92 -18.87
N THR A 120 12.10 -41.17 -18.48
CA THR A 120 11.45 -42.34 -19.08
C THR A 120 10.67 -43.11 -18.04
N VAL A 121 9.48 -43.55 -18.42
CA VAL A 121 8.59 -44.39 -17.58
C VAL A 121 8.54 -45.78 -18.22
N PRO A 122 9.06 -46.81 -17.54
CA PRO A 122 9.00 -48.17 -18.06
C PRO A 122 7.54 -48.63 -18.15
N THR A 123 7.28 -49.47 -19.14
CA THR A 123 5.97 -50.07 -19.36
C THR A 123 5.95 -51.48 -18.90
N TYR A 124 4.81 -51.96 -18.39
CA TYR A 124 4.64 -53.31 -17.94
C TYR A 124 3.91 -54.16 -18.98
N PHE A 125 2.89 -53.63 -19.59
CA PHE A 125 2.03 -54.34 -20.54
C PHE A 125 2.35 -53.98 -21.98
N SER A 126 2.66 -52.72 -22.25
CA SER A 126 3.02 -52.27 -23.60
C SER A 126 4.35 -52.85 -24.07
N ALA A 127 5.20 -53.34 -23.16
CA ALA A 127 6.45 -54.03 -23.49
C ALA A 127 6.19 -55.31 -24.31
N VAL A 128 5.05 -55.97 -24.10
CA VAL A 128 4.66 -57.17 -24.91
C VAL A 128 4.41 -56.78 -26.38
N LEU A 129 4.06 -55.51 -26.62
CA LEU A 129 3.83 -54.94 -27.95
C LEU A 129 5.09 -54.30 -28.53
N GLY A 130 6.22 -54.34 -27.81
CA GLY A 130 7.50 -53.80 -28.21
C GLY A 130 7.76 -52.34 -27.74
N PHE A 131 6.89 -51.76 -26.92
CA PHE A 131 7.08 -50.46 -26.31
C PHE A 131 7.62 -50.64 -24.89
N ASN A 132 8.92 -50.51 -24.68
CA ASN A 132 9.57 -50.78 -23.38
C ASN A 132 9.48 -49.62 -22.40
N ASP A 133 9.41 -48.38 -22.91
CA ASP A 133 9.30 -47.19 -22.11
C ASP A 133 8.55 -46.06 -22.86
N PHE A 134 8.06 -45.09 -22.10
CA PHE A 134 7.51 -43.84 -22.62
C PHE A 134 8.36 -42.67 -22.18
N TYR A 135 8.66 -41.79 -23.11
CA TYR A 135 9.41 -40.59 -22.87
C TYR A 135 8.49 -39.45 -22.34
N VAL A 136 8.90 -38.83 -21.24
CA VAL A 136 8.21 -37.71 -20.63
C VAL A 136 9.17 -36.53 -20.61
N ASN A 137 8.71 -35.37 -21.07
CA ASN A 137 9.46 -34.12 -21.02
C ASN A 137 8.54 -32.94 -20.74
N GLY A 138 9.10 -31.87 -20.24
CA GLY A 138 8.40 -30.62 -20.00
C GLY A 138 9.30 -29.54 -19.44
N ALA A 139 8.72 -28.38 -19.24
CA ALA A 139 9.35 -27.28 -18.55
C ALA A 139 8.31 -26.53 -17.71
N ALA A 140 8.78 -25.86 -16.67
CA ALA A 140 8.00 -24.94 -15.86
C ALA A 140 8.76 -23.61 -15.75
N THR A 141 8.04 -22.51 -15.85
CA THR A 141 8.62 -21.17 -15.74
C THR A 141 7.90 -20.40 -14.64
N ALA A 142 8.67 -19.81 -13.74
CA ALA A 142 8.16 -18.92 -12.72
C ALA A 142 8.85 -17.56 -12.83
N THR A 143 8.10 -16.49 -12.65
CA THR A 143 8.63 -15.12 -12.66
C THR A 143 8.26 -14.40 -11.37
N ILE A 144 9.22 -13.69 -10.81
CA ILE A 144 9.02 -12.74 -9.73
C ILE A 144 9.55 -11.37 -10.16
N LEU A 145 8.77 -10.34 -9.90
CA LEU A 145 9.24 -8.98 -10.03
C LEU A 145 9.87 -8.58 -8.70
N LEU A 146 11.14 -8.24 -8.75
CA LEU A 146 11.85 -7.68 -7.61
C LEU A 146 11.40 -6.25 -7.45
N ASN A 147 10.73 -5.97 -6.34
CA ASN A 147 10.32 -4.61 -6.02
C ASN A 147 10.07 -3.76 -7.27
N ALA A 148 8.88 -3.91 -7.85
CA ALA A 148 8.50 -3.16 -9.03
C ALA A 148 8.87 -1.68 -8.89
N TYR A 149 9.08 -1.00 -9.99
CA TYR A 149 9.10 0.46 -10.00
C TYR A 149 7.77 0.97 -9.47
N VAL A 150 7.83 1.81 -8.44
CA VAL A 150 6.64 2.25 -7.71
C VAL A 150 6.66 3.76 -7.55
N ASN A 151 5.63 4.42 -8.02
CA ASN A 151 5.40 5.83 -7.73
C ASN A 151 4.36 5.97 -6.61
N ILE A 152 4.69 6.76 -5.62
CA ILE A 152 3.83 7.07 -4.48
C ILE A 152 3.47 8.55 -4.54
N ALA A 153 2.19 8.84 -4.57
CA ALA A 153 1.65 10.17 -4.37
C ALA A 153 1.17 10.28 -2.92
N LEU A 154 1.74 11.19 -2.15
CA LEU A 154 1.25 11.56 -0.83
C LEU A 154 0.27 12.73 -0.98
N LEU A 155 -0.94 12.58 -0.49
CA LEU A 155 -1.93 13.65 -0.39
C LEU A 155 -2.15 13.93 1.10
N LEU A 156 -1.58 15.03 1.57
CA LEU A 156 -1.54 15.39 2.98
C LEU A 156 -2.55 16.49 3.28
N ASP A 157 -3.39 16.23 4.28
CA ASP A 157 -4.31 17.23 4.80
C ASP A 157 -3.52 18.32 5.52
N ASN A 158 -3.62 19.53 4.99
CA ASN A 158 -2.99 20.74 5.54
C ASN A 158 -4.05 21.78 5.94
N SER A 159 -5.20 21.30 6.40
CA SER A 159 -6.27 22.15 6.93
C SER A 159 -6.02 22.53 8.38
N SER A 160 -6.74 23.52 8.85
CA SER A 160 -6.60 24.03 10.23
C SER A 160 -6.95 22.98 11.30
N SER A 161 -7.77 21.99 10.98
CA SER A 161 -8.10 20.90 11.88
C SER A 161 -6.89 20.00 12.25
N MET A 162 -5.84 20.03 11.44
CA MET A 162 -4.57 19.36 11.72
C MET A 162 -3.75 20.06 12.83
N LEU A 163 -4.17 21.23 13.33
CA LEU A 163 -3.56 21.93 14.45
C LEU A 163 -4.14 21.55 15.83
N ILE A 164 -4.80 20.42 15.93
CA ILE A 164 -5.23 19.83 17.19
C ILE A 164 -4.07 19.05 17.83
N GLY A 165 -4.00 19.02 19.16
CA GLY A 165 -3.03 18.18 19.88
C GLY A 165 -3.10 16.74 19.45
N SER A 166 -1.95 16.10 19.27
CA SER A 166 -1.84 14.75 18.71
C SER A 166 -2.24 13.65 19.70
N THR A 167 -2.19 13.96 20.99
CA THR A 167 -2.59 13.04 22.08
C THR A 167 -3.60 13.70 23.01
N THR A 168 -4.28 12.90 23.81
CA THR A 168 -5.16 13.44 24.89
C THR A 168 -4.36 14.34 25.85
N ALA A 169 -3.11 14.04 26.13
CA ALA A 169 -2.25 14.86 26.95
C ALA A 169 -1.95 16.22 26.30
N ASP A 170 -1.62 16.22 25.01
CA ASP A 170 -1.41 17.46 24.24
C ASP A 170 -2.68 18.31 24.20
N ILE A 171 -3.85 17.68 23.96
CA ILE A 171 -5.14 18.36 23.97
C ILE A 171 -5.43 18.98 25.34
N ASN A 172 -5.25 18.23 26.43
CA ASN A 172 -5.45 18.77 27.77
C ASN A 172 -4.52 19.93 28.05
N THR A 173 -3.26 19.86 27.62
CA THR A 173 -2.32 20.97 27.75
C THR A 173 -2.76 22.16 26.89
N MET A 174 -3.19 21.93 25.65
CA MET A 174 -3.77 22.98 24.81
C MET A 174 -4.98 23.65 25.45
N GLN A 175 -5.86 22.90 26.11
CA GLN A 175 -7.03 23.46 26.79
C GLN A 175 -6.66 24.36 27.98
N THR A 176 -5.47 24.20 28.56
CA THR A 176 -5.01 25.08 29.64
C THR A 176 -4.53 26.45 29.14
N ILE A 177 -4.03 26.52 27.91
CA ILE A 177 -3.52 27.74 27.29
C ILE A 177 -4.51 28.39 26.32
N THR A 178 -5.50 27.64 25.84
CA THR A 178 -6.55 28.15 24.95
C THR A 178 -7.84 28.34 25.74
N PRO A 179 -8.41 29.54 25.82
CA PRO A 179 -9.61 29.78 26.61
C PRO A 179 -10.83 29.10 25.98
N CYS A 180 -11.54 28.30 26.79
CA CYS A 180 -12.75 27.60 26.38
C CYS A 180 -14.04 28.40 26.52
N SER A 181 -14.00 29.58 27.11
CA SER A 181 -15.14 30.52 27.23
C SER A 181 -14.65 31.95 27.36
N LYS A 182 -15.53 32.91 27.12
CA LYS A 182 -15.21 34.34 27.32
C LYS A 182 -14.78 34.66 28.76
N ALA A 183 -15.35 34.01 29.73
CA ALA A 183 -14.97 34.11 31.15
C ALA A 183 -13.58 33.47 31.39
N ALA A 184 -13.28 32.37 30.76
CA ALA A 184 -11.99 31.72 30.85
C ALA A 184 -10.90 32.50 30.09
N ALA A 185 -11.24 33.23 29.03
CA ALA A 185 -10.30 34.09 28.29
C ALA A 185 -9.76 35.24 29.14
N THR A 186 -10.54 35.74 30.09
CA THR A 186 -10.11 36.79 31.02
C THR A 186 -9.33 36.27 32.22
N SER A 187 -9.37 34.97 32.50
CA SER A 187 -8.70 34.31 33.63
C SER A 187 -7.78 33.17 33.22
N ALA A 188 -7.44 33.04 31.92
CA ALA A 188 -6.58 31.98 31.43
C ALA A 188 -5.25 31.95 32.20
N GLN A 189 -5.00 30.87 32.90
CA GLN A 189 -3.90 30.75 33.87
C GLN A 189 -2.51 30.91 33.24
N GLY A 190 -2.36 30.82 31.94
CA GLY A 190 -1.12 31.13 31.24
C GLY A 190 -1.00 32.55 30.74
N MET A 191 -2.11 33.30 30.67
CA MET A 191 -2.15 34.63 30.06
C MET A 191 -1.91 35.79 31.09
N SER A 192 -2.05 35.53 32.40
CA SER A 192 -1.85 36.56 33.42
C SER A 192 -0.40 37.06 33.53
N ALA A 193 0.56 36.26 33.04
CA ALA A 193 1.98 36.67 32.98
C ALA A 193 2.40 37.20 31.59
N TRP A 194 1.50 37.19 30.62
CA TRP A 194 1.78 37.68 29.28
C TRP A 194 1.76 39.21 29.21
N THR A 195 2.91 39.80 28.97
CA THR A 195 3.08 41.24 28.79
C THR A 195 3.18 41.66 27.33
N GLY A 196 3.12 40.70 26.41
CA GLY A 196 3.12 40.92 24.96
C GLY A 196 1.70 41.17 24.40
N PRO A 197 1.56 41.34 23.09
CA PRO A 197 0.25 41.48 22.46
C PRO A 197 -0.61 40.28 22.73
N THR A 198 -1.90 40.50 22.99
CA THR A 198 -2.88 39.41 23.18
C THR A 198 -2.86 38.51 21.95
N PRO A 199 -2.71 37.18 22.10
CA PRO A 199 -2.79 36.26 20.96
C PRO A 199 -4.07 36.49 20.16
N ALA A 200 -3.94 36.59 18.84
CA ALA A 200 -5.09 36.81 17.99
C ALA A 200 -6.10 35.69 18.21
N ALA A 201 -7.33 36.04 18.54
CA ALA A 201 -8.40 35.06 18.62
C ALA A 201 -8.59 34.43 17.23
N CYS A 202 -8.78 33.09 17.15
CA CYS A 202 -9.15 32.44 15.92
C CYS A 202 -10.56 32.88 15.55
N THR A 203 -10.68 33.91 14.76
CA THR A 203 -11.94 34.36 14.19
C THR A 203 -12.03 33.79 12.76
N THR A 204 -13.18 33.26 12.41
CA THR A 204 -13.43 32.85 11.02
C THR A 204 -13.26 34.04 10.06
N SER A 205 -12.84 33.78 8.84
CA SER A 205 -12.53 34.72 7.76
C SER A 205 -13.70 35.66 7.34
N THR A 206 -14.86 35.52 7.92
CA THR A 206 -16.05 36.33 7.64
C THR A 206 -16.17 37.55 8.54
N GLY A 207 -15.12 38.32 8.80
CA GLY A 207 -15.22 39.71 9.28
C GLY A 207 -16.16 40.00 10.48
N GLY A 208 -16.68 38.98 11.12
CA GLY A 208 -17.60 39.03 12.25
C GLY A 208 -16.82 39.33 13.53
N THR A 209 -16.95 40.54 14.03
CA THR A 209 -16.39 41.02 15.29
C THR A 209 -17.01 40.38 16.53
N SER A 210 -17.47 39.12 16.48
CA SER A 210 -18.03 38.47 17.63
C SER A 210 -17.04 37.42 18.21
N PRO A 211 -16.28 37.80 19.24
CA PRO A 211 -15.33 36.93 19.90
C PRO A 211 -16.00 35.77 20.68
N ALA A 212 -17.33 35.66 20.62
CA ALA A 212 -18.11 34.83 21.51
C ALA A 212 -18.41 33.41 20.97
N SER A 213 -18.17 33.16 19.67
CA SER A 213 -18.67 31.93 19.04
C SER A 213 -17.63 30.81 18.85
N TYR A 214 -16.36 31.15 18.84
CA TYR A 214 -15.30 30.17 18.56
C TYR A 214 -14.17 30.31 19.58
N ALA A 215 -14.41 29.80 20.79
CA ALA A 215 -13.32 29.66 21.73
C ALA A 215 -12.35 28.59 21.17
N PRO A 216 -11.04 28.89 21.03
CA PRO A 216 -10.06 28.00 20.41
C PRO A 216 -9.75 26.74 21.25
N CYS A 217 -10.51 26.48 22.30
CA CYS A 217 -10.34 25.47 23.31
C CYS A 217 -9.79 24.14 22.74
N GLY A 218 -8.52 23.87 23.00
CA GLY A 218 -7.84 22.68 22.52
C GLY A 218 -7.23 22.82 21.11
N PHE A 219 -7.33 23.99 20.48
CA PHE A 219 -6.92 24.21 19.09
C PHE A 219 -5.75 25.19 19.01
N ALA A 220 -4.66 24.81 18.36
CA ALA A 220 -3.48 25.62 18.16
C ALA A 220 -3.62 26.53 16.91
N CYS A 221 -4.63 27.41 16.90
CA CYS A 221 -4.84 28.25 15.74
C CYS A 221 -3.60 29.08 15.37
N HIS A 222 -3.22 28.97 14.11
CA HIS A 222 -2.16 29.77 13.52
C HIS A 222 -2.78 30.87 12.65
N TRP A 223 -2.62 32.11 13.10
CA TRP A 223 -3.21 33.27 12.44
C TRP A 223 -2.22 34.04 11.57
N SER A 224 -0.99 34.11 12.02
CA SER A 224 0.04 34.86 11.34
C SER A 224 1.43 34.35 11.69
N ALA A 225 2.29 34.21 10.70
CA ALA A 225 3.68 33.83 10.90
C ALA A 225 4.50 34.83 11.70
N THR A 226 3.98 36.08 11.93
CA THR A 226 4.69 37.18 12.53
C THR A 226 4.17 37.65 13.89
N ALA A 227 3.03 37.11 14.35
CA ALA A 227 2.44 37.46 15.63
C ALA A 227 2.34 36.24 16.56
N PRO A 228 2.52 36.40 17.88
CA PRO A 228 2.27 35.33 18.82
C PRO A 228 0.79 34.93 18.78
N ASP A 229 0.55 33.69 18.53
CA ASP A 229 -0.77 33.06 18.52
C ASP A 229 -0.75 31.73 19.30
N TYR A 230 -1.83 30.99 19.29
CA TYR A 230 -1.91 29.71 20.02
C TYR A 230 -1.01 28.64 19.45
N TYR A 231 -0.71 28.69 18.14
CA TYR A 231 0.29 27.83 17.52
C TYR A 231 1.69 28.13 18.07
N TRP A 232 2.05 29.41 18.14
CA TRP A 232 3.32 29.81 18.70
C TRP A 232 3.46 29.42 20.18
N LEU A 233 2.38 29.55 20.97
CA LEU A 233 2.36 29.10 22.38
C LEU A 233 2.57 27.58 22.49
N ALA A 234 1.90 26.79 21.65
CA ALA A 234 2.07 25.35 21.63
C ALA A 234 3.50 24.92 21.34
N ARG A 235 4.20 25.69 20.50
CA ARG A 235 5.59 25.40 20.11
C ARG A 235 6.63 25.80 21.16
N ASN A 236 6.44 26.91 21.86
CA ASN A 236 7.52 27.52 22.61
C ASN A 236 7.42 27.25 24.14
N ASN A 237 6.30 27.44 24.74
CA ASN A 237 6.11 27.16 26.15
C ASN A 237 4.63 27.35 26.55
N PRO A 238 3.83 26.29 26.63
CA PRO A 238 2.43 26.44 26.97
C PRO A 238 2.18 26.93 28.41
N MET A 239 3.14 26.81 29.31
CA MET A 239 2.97 27.10 30.74
C MET A 239 3.76 28.31 31.25
N GLY A 240 4.72 28.81 30.49
CA GLY A 240 5.57 29.92 30.91
C GLY A 240 5.90 30.80 29.72
N MET A 241 5.29 31.95 29.66
CA MET A 241 5.55 32.90 28.59
C MET A 241 6.74 33.74 28.90
N THR A 242 7.69 33.79 27.96
CA THR A 242 8.77 34.80 28.04
C THR A 242 8.25 36.10 27.48
N PRO A 243 8.49 37.21 28.18
CA PRO A 243 8.15 38.52 27.67
C PRO A 243 9.08 38.87 26.52
N ALA A 244 8.51 39.45 25.48
CA ALA A 244 9.12 40.36 24.58
C ALA A 244 9.45 39.97 23.15
N GLY A 245 8.72 40.46 22.24
CA GLY A 245 9.11 41.30 21.09
C GLY A 245 9.78 40.62 19.89
N THR A 246 10.41 39.53 20.07
CA THR A 246 10.96 38.70 18.97
C THR A 246 10.43 37.29 19.09
N LEU A 247 9.70 36.85 18.13
CA LEU A 247 9.28 35.46 18.04
C LEU A 247 10.52 34.57 17.83
N PRO A 248 10.92 33.74 18.80
CA PRO A 248 11.93 32.74 18.52
C PRO A 248 11.35 31.80 17.45
N GLN A 249 12.20 31.26 16.60
CA GLN A 249 11.79 30.15 15.73
C GLN A 249 11.29 28.99 16.59
N PRO A 250 10.22 28.29 16.21
CA PRO A 250 9.74 27.13 16.95
C PRO A 250 10.88 26.14 17.16
N PRO A 251 11.01 25.56 18.36
CA PRO A 251 12.02 24.55 18.61
C PRO A 251 11.77 23.29 17.76
N ASN A 252 12.83 22.56 17.43
CA ASN A 252 12.73 21.29 16.71
C ASN A 252 11.87 20.25 17.45
N THR A 253 11.76 20.40 18.78
CA THR A 253 10.87 19.59 19.62
C THR A 253 9.84 20.52 20.25
N PRO A 254 8.62 20.57 19.73
CA PRO A 254 7.58 21.44 20.27
C PRO A 254 7.16 21.01 21.68
N ALA A 255 6.74 21.97 22.50
CA ALA A 255 6.22 21.70 23.83
C ALA A 255 4.91 20.93 23.80
N ILE A 256 4.10 21.11 22.75
CA ILE A 256 2.89 20.34 22.44
C ILE A 256 3.06 19.82 21.02
N THR A 257 2.85 18.51 20.84
CA THR A 257 2.87 17.89 19.51
C THR A 257 1.48 17.99 18.88
N LEU A 258 1.41 18.53 17.68
CA LEU A 258 0.17 18.65 16.90
C LEU A 258 0.06 17.48 15.90
N ARG A 259 -1.15 17.19 15.40
CA ARG A 259 -1.35 16.18 14.36
C ARG A 259 -0.54 16.48 13.11
N PHE A 260 -0.48 17.74 12.70
CA PHE A 260 0.34 18.20 11.59
C PHE A 260 1.80 17.75 11.72
N ASP A 261 2.39 17.88 12.93
CA ASP A 261 3.77 17.46 13.19
C ASP A 261 3.97 15.96 13.01
N VAL A 262 3.00 15.20 13.49
CA VAL A 262 3.05 13.74 13.40
C VAL A 262 2.94 13.28 11.96
N VAL A 263 2.03 13.88 11.18
CA VAL A 263 1.88 13.56 9.76
C VAL A 263 3.12 13.94 8.97
N GLN A 264 3.71 15.10 9.24
CA GLN A 264 4.95 15.55 8.60
C GLN A 264 6.11 14.58 8.91
N THR A 265 6.27 14.21 10.19
CA THR A 265 7.31 13.27 10.63
C THR A 265 7.10 11.90 10.01
N ALA A 266 5.88 11.36 10.07
CA ALA A 266 5.56 10.05 9.51
C ALA A 266 5.74 10.01 7.98
N SER A 267 5.44 11.10 7.29
CA SER A 267 5.69 11.22 5.85
C SER A 267 7.20 11.23 5.54
N ALA A 268 7.98 11.93 6.36
CA ALA A 268 9.43 11.92 6.26
C ALA A 268 10.02 10.52 6.51
N ASP A 269 9.49 9.77 7.48
CA ASP A 269 9.88 8.39 7.76
C ASP A 269 9.61 7.47 6.56
N VAL A 270 8.45 7.62 5.91
CA VAL A 270 8.11 6.88 4.68
C VAL A 270 9.10 7.17 3.55
N ILE A 271 9.45 8.45 3.34
CA ILE A 271 10.41 8.84 2.31
C ILE A 271 11.80 8.25 2.60
N ASN A 272 12.26 8.31 3.85
CA ASN A 272 13.51 7.69 4.27
C ASN A 272 13.49 6.16 4.08
N GLN A 273 12.34 5.53 4.34
CA GLN A 273 12.19 4.09 4.13
C GLN A 273 12.20 3.73 2.64
N MET A 274 11.55 4.54 1.78
CA MET A 274 11.64 4.38 0.32
C MET A 274 13.09 4.47 -0.14
N ALA A 275 13.80 5.53 0.23
CA ALA A 275 15.20 5.75 -0.14
C ALA A 275 16.13 4.63 0.34
N SER A 276 15.95 4.15 1.58
CA SER A 276 16.76 3.05 2.13
C SER A 276 16.43 1.68 1.56
N SER A 277 15.26 1.52 0.94
CA SER A 277 14.80 0.28 0.31
C SER A 277 15.07 0.24 -1.19
N GLU A 278 15.63 1.30 -1.75
CA GLU A 278 15.94 1.40 -3.16
C GLU A 278 17.11 0.45 -3.51
N VAL A 279 16.86 -0.46 -4.43
CA VAL A 279 17.83 -1.48 -4.88
C VAL A 279 18.40 -1.13 -6.26
N ILE A 280 17.62 -0.39 -7.04
CA ILE A 280 17.99 0.09 -8.38
C ILE A 280 17.62 1.56 -8.50
N ALA A 281 18.43 2.31 -9.25
CA ALA A 281 18.20 3.74 -9.46
C ALA A 281 16.78 4.02 -9.99
N ASP A 282 16.16 5.06 -9.45
CA ASP A 282 14.81 5.53 -9.83
C ASP A 282 13.70 4.47 -9.58
N GLN A 283 13.92 3.55 -8.65
CA GLN A 283 12.93 2.54 -8.30
C GLN A 283 11.67 3.15 -7.70
N PHE A 284 11.85 4.18 -6.89
CA PHE A 284 10.76 4.87 -6.21
C PHE A 284 10.61 6.29 -6.70
N GLY A 285 9.47 6.57 -7.32
CA GLY A 285 9.05 7.93 -7.62
C GLY A 285 8.13 8.47 -6.52
N LEU A 286 8.28 9.72 -6.17
CA LEU A 286 7.50 10.40 -5.15
C LEU A 286 6.82 11.63 -5.75
N SER A 287 5.55 11.85 -5.40
CA SER A 287 4.88 13.14 -5.50
C SER A 287 4.25 13.48 -4.16
N VAL A 288 4.30 14.74 -3.80
CA VAL A 288 3.69 15.24 -2.57
C VAL A 288 2.73 16.36 -2.92
N PHE A 289 1.52 16.22 -2.45
CA PHE A 289 0.46 17.21 -2.53
C PHE A 289 -0.04 17.51 -1.13
N GLU A 290 -0.37 18.76 -0.89
CA GLU A 290 -1.15 19.18 0.26
C GLU A 290 -2.51 19.72 -0.18
N PHE A 291 -3.50 19.56 0.66
CA PHE A 291 -4.81 20.14 0.42
C PHE A 291 -5.38 20.79 1.67
N ASN A 292 -6.03 21.92 1.42
CA ASN A 292 -6.86 22.66 2.35
C ASN A 292 -8.07 23.18 1.57
N SER A 293 -8.28 24.48 1.43
CA SER A 293 -9.28 25.05 0.50
C SER A 293 -8.92 24.83 -0.97
N SER A 294 -7.71 24.36 -1.28
CA SER A 294 -7.22 24.05 -2.63
C SER A 294 -6.13 23.01 -2.59
N LEU A 295 -5.90 22.34 -3.74
CA LEU A 295 -4.81 21.42 -3.91
C LEU A 295 -3.53 22.13 -4.32
N THR A 296 -2.44 21.86 -3.62
CA THR A 296 -1.10 22.39 -3.94
C THR A 296 -0.13 21.25 -4.14
N LYS A 297 0.63 21.26 -5.24
CA LYS A 297 1.73 20.34 -5.46
C LYS A 297 2.97 20.87 -4.72
N VAL A 298 3.52 20.05 -3.83
CA VAL A 298 4.71 20.36 -3.02
C VAL A 298 5.97 19.76 -3.65
N TYR A 299 5.86 18.53 -4.14
CA TYR A 299 6.97 17.82 -4.77
C TYR A 299 6.49 16.99 -5.99
N PRO A 300 7.23 16.89 -7.09
CA PRO A 300 8.46 17.65 -7.40
C PRO A 300 8.22 19.15 -7.32
N VAL A 301 9.27 19.86 -6.82
CA VAL A 301 9.16 21.30 -6.52
C VAL A 301 8.75 22.09 -7.77
N PRO A 302 7.68 22.90 -7.71
CA PRO A 302 7.27 23.73 -8.83
C PRO A 302 8.41 24.69 -9.28
N PRO A 303 8.55 25.00 -10.55
CA PRO A 303 7.60 24.75 -11.66
C PRO A 303 7.74 23.40 -12.40
N SER A 304 8.26 22.36 -11.77
CA SER A 304 8.39 21.05 -12.40
C SER A 304 7.05 20.52 -12.92
N THR A 305 7.04 20.09 -14.18
CA THR A 305 5.89 19.44 -14.83
C THR A 305 5.89 17.94 -14.67
N GLN A 306 6.95 17.35 -14.09
CA GLN A 306 7.02 15.92 -13.83
C GLN A 306 5.95 15.49 -12.84
N GLU A 307 5.33 14.34 -13.06
CA GLU A 307 4.35 13.77 -12.13
C GLU A 307 5.02 13.34 -10.82
N ALA A 308 6.14 12.64 -10.89
CA ALA A 308 6.91 12.18 -9.75
C ALA A 308 8.36 12.61 -9.86
N GLY A 309 9.01 12.85 -8.73
CA GLY A 309 10.44 13.05 -8.60
C GLY A 309 11.11 11.82 -8.00
N TYR A 310 12.37 11.62 -8.32
CA TYR A 310 13.16 10.46 -7.88
C TYR A 310 14.25 10.86 -6.89
N ASP A 311 14.47 12.14 -6.65
CA ASP A 311 15.32 12.61 -5.57
C ASP A 311 14.52 12.59 -4.26
N LEU A 312 14.72 11.54 -3.47
CA LEU A 312 13.95 11.33 -2.25
C LEU A 312 14.53 12.12 -1.07
N ASN A 313 15.85 12.10 -0.88
CA ASN A 313 16.48 12.70 0.31
C ASN A 313 17.93 13.21 0.12
N SER A 314 18.40 13.39 -1.12
CA SER A 314 19.82 13.66 -1.39
C SER A 314 20.20 15.14 -1.36
N ASP A 315 19.29 16.08 -1.64
CA ASP A 315 19.56 17.51 -1.73
C ASP A 315 18.43 18.40 -1.21
N ALA A 316 18.63 19.72 -1.36
CA ALA A 316 17.68 20.72 -0.89
C ALA A 316 16.31 20.69 -1.62
N ASN A 317 16.25 20.11 -2.81
CA ASN A 317 15.02 19.96 -3.59
C ASN A 317 14.42 18.56 -3.50
N SER A 318 14.93 17.73 -2.59
CA SER A 318 14.44 16.35 -2.37
C SER A 318 13.01 16.32 -1.84
N GLY A 319 12.37 15.16 -2.00
CA GLY A 319 11.03 14.92 -1.44
C GLY A 319 11.00 15.07 0.08
N LEU A 320 12.05 14.64 0.78
CA LEU A 320 12.19 14.81 2.22
C LEU A 320 12.19 16.27 2.63
N ASN A 321 13.03 17.09 1.99
CA ASN A 321 13.07 18.53 2.28
C ASN A 321 11.75 19.23 1.94
N ALA A 322 11.11 18.82 0.84
CA ALA A 322 9.80 19.35 0.46
C ALA A 322 8.73 19.07 1.52
N VAL A 323 8.66 17.84 2.07
CA VAL A 323 7.73 17.50 3.15
C VAL A 323 8.05 18.30 4.42
N GLN A 324 9.32 18.43 4.77
CA GLN A 324 9.73 19.21 5.94
C GLN A 324 9.48 20.72 5.79
N ALA A 325 9.43 21.20 4.55
CA ALA A 325 9.16 22.61 4.24
C ALA A 325 7.66 22.93 4.07
N ILE A 326 6.77 21.93 4.17
CA ILE A 326 5.32 22.19 4.15
C ILE A 326 4.97 23.23 5.22
N THR A 327 4.32 24.28 4.78
CA THR A 327 3.96 25.40 5.67
C THR A 327 2.89 24.96 6.65
N THR A 328 3.02 25.43 7.90
CA THR A 328 1.99 25.22 8.91
C THR A 328 0.65 25.78 8.43
N PRO A 329 -0.47 25.07 8.64
CA PRO A 329 -1.79 25.58 8.29
C PRO A 329 -2.07 26.94 8.91
N VAL A 330 -2.54 27.90 8.11
CA VAL A 330 -2.87 29.25 8.57
C VAL A 330 -4.36 29.49 8.42
N VAL A 331 -5.06 29.65 9.53
CA VAL A 331 -6.53 29.82 9.55
C VAL A 331 -7.01 31.02 8.75
N ALA A 332 -6.22 32.13 8.76
CA ALA A 332 -6.60 33.36 8.06
C ALA A 332 -6.62 33.24 6.53
N ASN A 333 -5.87 32.32 5.98
CA ASN A 333 -5.60 32.25 4.54
C ASN A 333 -6.12 31.01 3.85
N ASN A 334 -6.83 30.11 4.45
CA ASN A 334 -7.41 28.90 3.84
C ASN A 334 -7.47 27.76 4.87
N GLY A 335 -8.04 28.04 6.04
CA GLY A 335 -8.19 27.01 7.10
C GLY A 335 -9.20 25.92 6.79
N ASP A 336 -9.95 26.11 5.70
CA ASP A 336 -11.02 25.22 5.27
C ASP A 336 -10.47 23.98 4.58
N THR A 337 -11.32 22.95 4.39
CA THR A 337 -10.96 21.68 3.77
C THR A 337 -11.87 21.42 2.57
N ASP A 338 -11.37 21.64 1.35
CA ASP A 338 -12.07 21.31 0.10
C ASP A 338 -11.55 20.01 -0.51
N PHE A 339 -11.94 18.89 0.09
CA PHE A 339 -11.57 17.56 -0.39
C PHE A 339 -12.16 17.24 -1.78
N PRO A 340 -13.43 17.57 -2.10
CA PRO A 340 -14.01 17.27 -3.40
C PRO A 340 -13.24 17.89 -4.57
N ASP A 341 -12.97 19.20 -4.51
CA ASP A 341 -12.27 19.89 -5.59
C ASP A 341 -10.79 19.49 -5.66
N SER A 342 -10.17 19.23 -4.50
CA SER A 342 -8.82 18.71 -4.42
C SER A 342 -8.71 17.34 -5.09
N MET A 343 -9.62 16.42 -4.84
CA MET A 343 -9.61 15.09 -5.45
C MET A 343 -9.91 15.13 -6.95
N VAL A 344 -10.83 15.97 -7.39
CA VAL A 344 -11.12 16.16 -8.82
C VAL A 344 -9.90 16.73 -9.55
N THR A 345 -9.23 17.72 -8.96
CA THR A 345 -8.02 18.31 -9.51
C THR A 345 -6.89 17.27 -9.55
N LEU A 346 -6.67 16.54 -8.45
CA LEU A 346 -5.64 15.50 -8.37
C LEU A 346 -5.83 14.43 -9.47
N ALA A 347 -7.07 14.00 -9.71
CA ALA A 347 -7.37 13.02 -10.77
C ALA A 347 -6.96 13.50 -12.17
N THR A 348 -6.83 14.82 -12.40
CA THR A 348 -6.34 15.37 -13.68
C THR A 348 -4.82 15.46 -13.76
N LEU A 349 -4.13 15.45 -12.62
CA LEU A 349 -2.68 15.55 -12.54
C LEU A 349 -1.98 14.19 -12.57
N LEU A 350 -2.68 13.13 -12.17
CA LEU A 350 -2.16 11.78 -12.17
C LEU A 350 -2.33 11.12 -13.54
N THR A 351 -1.38 10.30 -13.93
CA THR A 351 -1.44 9.47 -15.15
C THR A 351 -1.66 8.00 -14.79
N PRO A 352 -2.17 7.15 -15.70
CA PRO A 352 -2.44 5.75 -15.41
C PRO A 352 -1.25 5.00 -14.83
N GLY A 353 -1.51 4.08 -13.90
CA GLY A 353 -0.52 3.18 -13.32
C GLY A 353 -0.10 2.10 -14.31
N GLY A 354 1.16 1.66 -14.21
CA GLY A 354 1.74 0.56 -14.97
C GLY A 354 1.81 -0.75 -14.16
N ASP A 355 2.53 -1.72 -14.71
CA ASP A 355 2.76 -3.02 -14.07
C ASP A 355 3.99 -3.04 -13.15
N GLY A 356 4.80 -1.98 -13.15
CA GLY A 356 6.03 -1.84 -12.38
C GLY A 356 7.24 -2.55 -12.97
N SER A 357 7.15 -3.08 -14.18
CA SER A 357 8.27 -3.81 -14.80
C SER A 357 9.41 -2.89 -15.23
N THR A 358 9.12 -1.62 -15.50
CA THR A 358 10.11 -0.62 -15.93
C THR A 358 9.83 0.74 -15.25
N SER A 359 10.84 1.62 -15.22
CA SER A 359 10.68 3.01 -14.75
C SER A 359 9.69 3.83 -15.60
N ALA A 360 9.48 3.46 -16.86
CA ALA A 360 8.48 4.08 -17.72
C ALA A 360 7.04 3.58 -17.46
N SER A 361 6.88 2.46 -16.77
CA SER A 361 5.59 1.84 -16.46
C SER A 361 5.48 1.50 -14.96
N PRO A 362 5.68 2.47 -14.04
CA PRO A 362 5.65 2.21 -12.61
C PRO A 362 4.24 1.87 -12.13
N ARG A 363 4.14 1.02 -11.10
CA ARG A 363 2.89 0.91 -10.32
C ARG A 363 2.67 2.21 -9.58
N LYS A 364 1.44 2.66 -9.49
CA LYS A 364 1.11 3.92 -8.82
C LYS A 364 0.20 3.70 -7.64
N ASN A 365 0.51 4.41 -6.57
CA ASN A 365 -0.22 4.37 -5.32
C ASN A 365 -0.47 5.79 -4.83
N LEU A 366 -1.68 6.05 -4.35
CA LEU A 366 -2.05 7.31 -3.72
C LEU A 366 -2.27 7.06 -2.24
N PHE A 367 -1.54 7.77 -1.38
CA PHE A 367 -1.69 7.74 0.07
C PHE A 367 -2.39 9.02 0.51
N ILE A 368 -3.58 8.90 1.03
CA ILE A 368 -4.36 10.03 1.59
C ILE A 368 -4.20 10.01 3.10
N VAL A 369 -3.75 11.12 3.68
CA VAL A 369 -3.60 11.28 5.13
C VAL A 369 -4.47 12.46 5.55
N THR A 370 -5.52 12.18 6.35
CA THR A 370 -6.53 13.19 6.70
C THR A 370 -7.26 12.85 7.99
N ASP A 371 -7.87 13.85 8.61
CA ASP A 371 -8.84 13.66 9.71
C ASP A 371 -10.29 13.47 9.20
N GLY A 372 -10.50 13.58 7.87
CA GLY A 372 -11.69 13.14 7.17
C GLY A 372 -12.90 14.07 7.26
N ILE A 373 -12.73 15.29 7.76
CA ILE A 373 -13.79 16.32 7.75
C ILE A 373 -13.50 17.33 6.65
N GLN A 374 -14.53 17.67 5.91
CA GLN A 374 -14.54 18.79 4.95
C GLN A 374 -15.51 19.85 5.42
N ASP A 375 -15.18 21.11 5.21
CA ASP A 375 -15.98 22.27 5.60
C ASP A 375 -16.14 23.32 4.49
N TYR A 376 -15.50 23.08 3.34
CA TYR A 376 -15.58 23.92 2.15
C TYR A 376 -15.87 23.03 0.92
N GLY A 377 -16.54 23.59 -0.08
CA GLY A 377 -16.75 22.90 -1.33
C GLY A 377 -17.56 23.74 -2.30
N SER A 378 -16.93 24.24 -3.34
CA SER A 378 -17.61 24.90 -4.45
C SER A 378 -18.61 23.98 -5.15
N ARG A 379 -18.48 22.67 -4.94
CA ARG A 379 -19.37 21.63 -5.51
C ARG A 379 -20.47 21.16 -4.56
N GLN A 380 -20.54 21.75 -3.36
CA GLN A 380 -21.63 21.51 -2.41
C GLN A 380 -22.60 22.69 -2.37
N VAL A 381 -23.89 22.38 -2.26
CA VAL A 381 -24.92 23.39 -2.01
C VAL A 381 -24.94 23.69 -0.52
N GLY A 382 -24.25 24.76 -0.12
CA GLY A 382 -24.10 25.21 1.26
C GLY A 382 -22.77 24.77 1.90
N ASN A 383 -22.11 25.66 2.62
CA ASN A 383 -20.94 25.38 3.46
C ASN A 383 -21.42 24.56 4.66
N THR A 384 -21.48 23.25 4.52
CA THR A 384 -21.82 22.35 5.59
C THR A 384 -20.63 21.42 5.84
N GLU A 385 -20.11 21.51 7.04
CA GLU A 385 -19.12 20.56 7.52
C GLU A 385 -19.71 19.13 7.48
N GLY A 386 -18.87 18.19 7.13
CA GLY A 386 -19.28 16.79 7.08
C GLY A 386 -18.15 15.85 6.70
N PRO A 387 -18.43 14.56 6.72
CA PRO A 387 -17.48 13.56 6.25
C PRO A 387 -17.12 13.74 4.78
N MET A 388 -15.91 13.35 4.39
CA MET A 388 -15.39 13.42 3.01
C MET A 388 -16.05 12.39 2.08
N ASN A 389 -17.39 12.39 2.00
CA ASN A 389 -18.20 11.44 1.21
C ASN A 389 -18.99 12.11 0.09
N ASN A 390 -18.65 13.32 -0.27
CA ASN A 390 -19.28 14.01 -1.39
C ASN A 390 -19.22 13.16 -2.66
N ALA A 391 -20.31 13.17 -3.45
CA ALA A 391 -20.41 12.37 -4.67
C ALA A 391 -19.28 12.69 -5.68
N ALA A 392 -18.84 13.96 -5.76
CA ALA A 392 -17.73 14.36 -6.63
C ALA A 392 -16.39 13.76 -6.15
N ALA A 393 -16.13 13.77 -4.84
CA ALA A 393 -14.93 13.16 -4.27
C ALA A 393 -14.89 11.65 -4.50
N ILE A 394 -15.99 10.96 -4.24
CA ILE A 394 -16.10 9.51 -4.48
C ILE A 394 -15.97 9.18 -5.98
N ALA A 395 -16.55 9.97 -6.87
CA ALA A 395 -16.37 9.81 -8.31
C ALA A 395 -14.90 10.00 -8.72
N ALA A 396 -14.20 10.99 -8.15
CA ALA A 396 -12.78 11.20 -8.39
C ALA A 396 -11.92 10.04 -7.86
N CYS A 397 -12.20 9.52 -6.64
CA CYS A 397 -11.56 8.30 -6.13
C CYS A 397 -11.74 7.13 -7.11
N ASN A 398 -12.96 6.93 -7.62
CA ASN A 398 -13.26 5.85 -8.58
C ASN A 398 -12.52 6.07 -9.92
N THR A 399 -12.42 7.31 -10.38
CA THR A 399 -11.64 7.66 -11.57
C THR A 399 -10.16 7.28 -11.37
N ILE A 400 -9.55 7.67 -10.25
CA ILE A 400 -8.17 7.33 -9.92
C ILE A 400 -7.98 5.81 -9.85
N LYS A 401 -8.90 5.06 -9.22
CA LYS A 401 -8.87 3.60 -9.19
C LYS A 401 -8.94 2.99 -10.60
N SER A 402 -9.79 3.55 -11.47
CA SER A 402 -9.92 3.07 -12.86
C SER A 402 -8.67 3.29 -13.71
N MET A 403 -7.80 4.20 -13.29
CA MET A 403 -6.47 4.42 -13.89
C MET A 403 -5.43 3.37 -13.44
N GLY A 404 -5.82 2.37 -12.65
CA GLY A 404 -4.90 1.36 -12.11
C GLY A 404 -4.06 1.89 -10.94
N ILE A 405 -4.49 2.94 -10.27
CA ILE A 405 -3.84 3.52 -9.09
C ILE A 405 -4.51 2.95 -7.84
N THR A 406 -3.72 2.38 -6.93
CA THR A 406 -4.24 1.90 -5.64
C THR A 406 -4.30 3.07 -4.66
N ILE A 407 -5.47 3.28 -4.06
CA ILE A 407 -5.69 4.31 -3.04
C ILE A 407 -5.61 3.69 -1.65
N TYR A 408 -4.66 4.17 -0.86
CA TYR A 408 -4.50 3.89 0.57
C TYR A 408 -4.94 5.10 1.37
N VAL A 409 -5.65 4.86 2.46
CA VAL A 409 -6.13 5.94 3.33
C VAL A 409 -5.65 5.73 4.76
N LEU A 410 -4.95 6.71 5.28
CA LEU A 410 -4.63 6.83 6.70
C LEU A 410 -5.55 7.88 7.32
N TYR A 411 -6.48 7.42 8.13
CA TYR A 411 -7.39 8.26 8.88
C TYR A 411 -6.82 8.56 10.27
N THR A 412 -6.71 9.84 10.59
CA THR A 412 -6.30 10.34 11.91
C THR A 412 -7.55 10.84 12.66
N PRO A 413 -8.22 10.02 13.49
CA PRO A 413 -9.49 10.36 14.06
C PRO A 413 -9.49 11.65 14.89
N TYR A 414 -10.59 12.34 14.84
CA TYR A 414 -10.83 13.45 15.75
C TYR A 414 -10.83 12.97 17.19
N THR A 415 -9.92 13.48 17.99
CA THR A 415 -10.02 13.32 19.44
C THR A 415 -11.10 14.26 19.97
N ALA A 416 -11.92 13.78 20.89
CA ALA A 416 -13.02 14.57 21.43
C ALA A 416 -12.55 15.89 22.07
N LEU A 417 -13.18 16.98 21.68
CA LEU A 417 -12.98 18.31 22.24
C LEU A 417 -14.28 18.80 22.90
N PRO A 418 -14.69 18.22 24.04
CA PRO A 418 -16.02 18.43 24.62
C PRO A 418 -16.29 19.89 25.05
N TYR A 419 -15.25 20.68 25.22
CA TYR A 419 -15.35 22.09 25.60
C TYR A 419 -15.21 23.05 24.42
N ASN A 420 -14.95 22.54 23.21
CA ASN A 420 -14.86 23.35 22.00
C ASN A 420 -16.26 23.46 21.37
N PRO A 421 -16.90 24.67 21.32
CA PRO A 421 -18.25 24.83 20.80
C PRO A 421 -18.40 24.41 19.34
N TYR A 422 -17.39 24.65 18.53
CA TYR A 422 -17.39 24.26 17.12
C TYR A 422 -17.40 22.73 16.96
N TYR A 423 -16.51 22.04 17.68
CA TYR A 423 -16.49 20.58 17.70
C TYR A 423 -17.84 20.00 18.12
N VAL A 424 -18.40 20.51 19.25
CA VAL A 424 -19.67 20.00 19.79
C VAL A 424 -20.82 20.19 18.82
N SER A 425 -20.86 21.36 18.15
CA SER A 425 -21.99 21.71 17.27
C SER A 425 -21.87 21.05 15.88
N ASN A 426 -20.65 20.89 15.34
CA ASN A 426 -20.45 20.57 13.93
C ASN A 426 -19.81 19.20 13.72
N ILE A 427 -18.85 18.80 14.56
CA ILE A 427 -18.03 17.59 14.33
C ILE A 427 -18.52 16.39 15.11
N ASN A 428 -18.90 16.59 16.37
CA ASN A 428 -19.24 15.52 17.32
C ASN A 428 -20.29 14.53 16.78
N GLN A 429 -21.27 15.03 16.02
CA GLN A 429 -22.32 14.21 15.41
C GLN A 429 -21.81 13.18 14.38
N TYR A 430 -20.58 13.34 13.89
CA TYR A 430 -19.96 12.43 12.92
C TYR A 430 -18.97 11.45 13.58
N VAL A 431 -18.42 11.81 14.73
CA VAL A 431 -17.43 11.04 15.47
C VAL A 431 -18.06 10.15 16.54
N VAL A 432 -19.02 10.69 17.28
CA VAL A 432 -19.61 10.01 18.46
C VAL A 432 -21.08 9.71 18.19
N THR A 433 -21.38 8.58 17.56
CA THR A 433 -22.77 8.13 17.41
C THR A 433 -22.89 6.63 17.65
N PRO A 434 -22.99 6.14 18.89
CA PRO A 434 -23.52 4.81 19.13
C PRO A 434 -25.02 4.77 18.76
N PRO A 435 -25.51 3.73 18.06
CA PRO A 435 -24.84 2.48 17.69
C PRO A 435 -24.27 2.44 16.25
N SER A 436 -24.17 3.55 15.57
CA SER A 436 -23.69 3.60 14.17
C SER A 436 -22.16 3.68 14.11
N PRO A 437 -21.53 3.09 13.09
CA PRO A 437 -20.11 3.26 12.87
C PRO A 437 -19.76 4.74 12.64
N ASN A 438 -18.55 5.14 12.98
CA ASN A 438 -18.03 6.46 12.72
C ASN A 438 -18.25 6.82 11.24
N LYS A 439 -19.03 7.88 10.98
CA LYS A 439 -19.42 8.27 9.62
C LYS A 439 -18.23 8.75 8.79
N ILE A 440 -17.21 9.31 9.46
CA ILE A 440 -15.96 9.75 8.81
C ILE A 440 -15.20 8.52 8.32
N SER A 441 -14.98 7.54 9.20
CA SER A 441 -14.30 6.28 8.84
C SER A 441 -15.00 5.59 7.67
N THR A 442 -16.33 5.47 7.72
CA THR A 442 -17.12 4.88 6.63
C THR A 442 -16.97 5.65 5.31
N ALA A 443 -16.94 6.98 5.35
CA ALA A 443 -16.79 7.83 4.19
C ALA A 443 -15.41 7.63 3.53
N LEU A 444 -14.36 7.62 4.33
CA LEU A 444 -12.98 7.44 3.86
C LEU A 444 -12.72 6.02 3.34
N GLN A 445 -13.33 5.00 3.93
CA GLN A 445 -13.28 3.62 3.43
C GLN A 445 -13.83 3.50 2.01
N ALA A 446 -14.82 4.30 1.63
CA ALA A 446 -15.36 4.30 0.27
C ALA A 446 -14.34 4.79 -0.78
N CYS A 447 -13.40 5.66 -0.38
CA CYS A 447 -12.32 6.13 -1.25
C CYS A 447 -11.17 5.11 -1.34
N ALA A 448 -10.86 4.35 -0.30
CA ALA A 448 -9.83 3.32 -0.31
C ALA A 448 -10.09 2.25 -1.39
N SER A 449 -9.04 1.64 -1.94
CA SER A 449 -9.17 0.62 -2.99
C SER A 449 -9.71 -0.69 -2.46
N ALA A 450 -9.36 -1.05 -1.23
CA ALA A 450 -9.86 -2.22 -0.50
C ALA A 450 -9.99 -1.90 1.00
N ALA A 451 -10.71 -2.73 1.74
CA ALA A 451 -10.83 -2.57 3.20
C ALA A 451 -9.46 -2.68 3.91
N THR A 452 -8.54 -3.45 3.37
CA THR A 452 -7.16 -3.59 3.85
C THR A 452 -6.27 -2.38 3.56
N ASP A 453 -6.72 -1.49 2.70
CA ASP A 453 -5.99 -0.31 2.27
C ASP A 453 -6.44 0.95 3.07
N PHE A 454 -7.23 0.73 4.09
CA PHE A 454 -7.67 1.73 5.05
C PHE A 454 -7.06 1.44 6.42
N TYR A 455 -6.44 2.45 7.02
CA TYR A 455 -5.84 2.36 8.34
C TYR A 455 -6.33 3.52 9.21
N GLU A 456 -6.81 3.22 10.40
CA GLU A 456 -7.24 4.20 11.40
C GLU A 456 -6.16 4.30 12.49
N ALA A 457 -5.69 5.51 12.76
CA ALA A 457 -4.57 5.79 13.65
C ALA A 457 -4.97 6.81 14.73
N ASP A 458 -5.29 6.33 15.92
CA ASP A 458 -5.76 7.15 17.04
C ASP A 458 -4.64 7.91 17.77
N VAL A 459 -3.40 7.44 17.64
CA VAL A 459 -2.24 8.01 18.35
C VAL A 459 -1.03 8.14 17.41
N PRO A 460 -0.08 9.04 17.72
CA PRO A 460 1.09 9.33 16.87
C PRO A 460 1.86 8.10 16.41
N SER A 461 2.12 7.14 17.30
CA SER A 461 2.83 5.91 16.95
C SER A 461 2.10 5.04 15.93
N GLN A 462 0.77 5.09 15.93
CA GLN A 462 -0.05 4.38 14.94
C GLN A 462 -0.02 5.08 13.58
N ILE A 463 0.15 6.40 13.53
CA ILE A 463 0.28 7.14 12.25
C ILE A 463 1.53 6.69 11.52
N SER A 464 2.71 6.71 12.17
CA SER A 464 3.95 6.21 11.58
C SER A 464 3.87 4.72 11.23
N ALA A 465 3.31 3.89 12.13
CA ALA A 465 3.14 2.46 11.87
C ALA A 465 2.18 2.21 10.70
N GLY A 466 1.09 2.96 10.60
CA GLY A 466 0.09 2.87 9.54
C GLY A 466 0.69 3.22 8.17
N LEU A 467 1.37 4.35 8.05
CA LEU A 467 2.04 4.74 6.80
C LEU A 467 3.11 3.70 6.39
N THR A 468 3.89 3.19 7.34
CA THR A 468 4.86 2.12 7.09
C THR A 468 4.17 0.84 6.61
N ALA A 469 3.04 0.47 7.20
CA ALA A 469 2.27 -0.72 6.79
C ALA A 469 1.70 -0.56 5.38
N LEU A 470 1.16 0.61 5.06
CA LEU A 470 0.65 0.94 3.72
C LEU A 470 1.77 0.95 2.68
N LEU A 471 2.96 1.49 3.02
CA LEU A 471 4.12 1.41 2.14
C LEU A 471 4.52 -0.03 1.86
N LYS A 472 4.62 -0.87 2.89
CA LYS A 472 4.92 -2.30 2.72
C LYS A 472 3.90 -3.03 1.85
N ALA A 473 2.62 -2.68 1.95
CA ALA A 473 1.57 -3.21 1.08
C ALA A 473 1.75 -2.75 -0.37
N ALA A 474 2.04 -1.46 -0.59
CA ALA A 474 2.23 -0.87 -1.91
C ALA A 474 3.43 -1.45 -2.68
N VAL A 475 4.53 -1.74 -1.99
CA VAL A 475 5.76 -2.26 -2.63
C VAL A 475 5.76 -3.78 -2.80
N LYS A 476 4.85 -4.50 -2.15
CA LYS A 476 4.79 -5.96 -2.21
C LYS A 476 4.45 -6.47 -3.61
N SER A 477 5.34 -7.24 -4.21
CA SER A 477 5.12 -7.93 -5.49
C SER A 477 4.79 -9.41 -5.27
N PRO A 478 3.67 -9.93 -5.81
CA PRO A 478 3.40 -11.37 -5.80
C PRO A 478 4.24 -12.08 -6.87
N ALA A 479 4.85 -13.23 -6.50
CA ALA A 479 5.41 -14.16 -7.46
C ALA A 479 4.28 -14.81 -8.29
N ARG A 480 4.47 -14.97 -9.60
CA ARG A 480 3.52 -15.60 -10.52
C ARG A 480 4.15 -16.76 -11.26
N ILE A 481 3.41 -17.86 -11.43
CA ILE A 481 3.75 -18.91 -12.39
C ILE A 481 3.29 -18.43 -13.77
N THR A 482 4.22 -18.42 -14.71
CA THR A 482 3.96 -18.14 -16.12
C THR A 482 4.23 -19.42 -16.90
N SER A 483 3.22 -20.26 -17.06
CA SER A 483 3.30 -21.52 -17.80
C SER A 483 3.17 -21.28 -19.30
#